data_2166e8554da36c585c146f6625319c40
#
_entry.id   2166e8554da36c585c146f6625319c40
#
_cell.length_a   1.000
_cell.length_b   1.000
_cell.length_c   1.000
_cell.angle_alpha   90.00
_cell.angle_beta   90.00
_cell.angle_gamma   90.00
#
_symmetry.space_group_name_H-M   'P 1'
#
loop_
_entity.id
_entity.type
_entity.pdbx_description
1 polymer ?
#
loop_
_entity_poly.entity_id
_entity_poly.type
_entity_poly.pdbx_seq_one_letter_code
_entity_poly.pdbx_strand_id
1 'polypeptide(L)'
;EWPRNTRMFWDRGAPIAFTGHIHAQDVAAIRGEEGEWIYDITTGAFSIYPHSYRIVEVTDRQRLALGGGRLEPGELGSEGRQFLLDSRQLYLRTFVERHHDRLAEQSGESESRSRRMAWYPALLSLAHLAGEEQGALQESIAPDVVAEIRQHAPAQLESYNRWMARDDPPLDNDIEIDLTTGKWRSMRASSP
;
A
#
# COMPACT_ATOMS: atom_id res chain seq x y z
N GLU A 1 9.87 12.09 -16.54
CA GLU A 1 8.66 12.55 -17.30
C GLU A 1 7.54 13.06 -16.38
N TRP A 2 7.45 12.62 -15.11
CA TRP A 2 6.43 13.06 -14.14
C TRP A 2 6.38 14.59 -13.93
N PRO A 3 7.48 15.33 -13.76
CA PRO A 3 7.42 16.79 -13.56
C PRO A 3 6.72 17.56 -14.69
N ARG A 4 6.85 17.09 -15.92
CA ARG A 4 6.19 17.67 -17.09
C ARG A 4 4.67 17.46 -17.07
N ASN A 5 4.24 16.28 -16.69
CA ASN A 5 2.83 15.92 -16.63
C ASN A 5 2.15 16.63 -15.44
N THR A 6 2.84 16.76 -14.30
CA THR A 6 2.37 17.49 -13.13
C THR A 6 1.96 18.92 -13.50
N ARG A 7 2.84 19.65 -14.18
CA ARG A 7 2.54 21.01 -14.63
C ARG A 7 1.33 21.09 -15.54
N MET A 8 1.20 20.15 -16.48
CA MET A 8 0.06 20.12 -17.40
C MET A 8 -1.28 19.95 -16.68
N PHE A 9 -1.34 19.11 -15.64
CA PHE A 9 -2.55 18.93 -14.83
C PHE A 9 -2.84 20.16 -13.98
N TRP A 10 -1.82 20.72 -13.35
CA TRP A 10 -1.95 21.93 -12.55
C TRP A 10 -2.47 23.11 -13.35
N ASP A 11 -1.90 23.39 -14.51
CA ASP A 11 -2.29 24.50 -15.41
C ASP A 11 -3.74 24.36 -15.91
N ARG A 12 -4.30 23.14 -15.86
CA ARG A 12 -5.70 22.86 -16.18
C ARG A 12 -6.63 22.85 -14.98
N GLY A 13 -6.12 23.16 -13.78
CA GLY A 13 -6.89 23.15 -12.55
C GLY A 13 -7.29 21.75 -12.09
N ALA A 14 -6.50 20.72 -12.41
CA ALA A 14 -6.72 19.33 -12.02
C ALA A 14 -5.63 18.86 -11.04
N PRO A 15 -5.66 19.29 -9.77
CA PRO A 15 -4.64 18.93 -8.77
C PRO A 15 -4.76 17.50 -8.24
N ILE A 16 -5.78 16.77 -8.66
CA ILE A 16 -6.04 15.40 -8.20
C ILE A 16 -6.28 14.51 -9.41
N ALA A 17 -5.63 13.35 -9.41
CA ALA A 17 -5.89 12.24 -10.29
C ALA A 17 -6.36 11.03 -9.46
N PHE A 18 -7.51 10.46 -9.80
CA PHE A 18 -7.92 9.15 -9.31
C PHE A 18 -7.47 8.10 -10.31
N THR A 19 -6.65 7.19 -9.83
CA THR A 19 -6.05 6.14 -10.65
C THR A 19 -6.36 4.75 -10.11
N GLY A 20 -5.94 3.73 -10.82
CA GLY A 20 -6.15 2.33 -10.47
C GLY A 20 -5.16 1.43 -11.20
N HIS A 21 -5.56 0.21 -11.53
CA HIS A 21 -4.78 -0.78 -12.26
C HIS A 21 -3.74 -1.53 -11.44
N ILE A 22 -2.98 -0.88 -10.57
CA ILE A 22 -1.99 -1.55 -9.71
C ILE A 22 -2.62 -2.26 -8.51
N HIS A 23 -3.90 -2.02 -8.26
CA HIS A 23 -4.73 -2.65 -7.22
C HIS A 23 -4.27 -2.37 -5.78
N ALA A 24 -3.43 -1.37 -5.57
CA ALA A 24 -3.03 -0.92 -4.24
C ALA A 24 -3.86 0.29 -3.79
N GLN A 25 -4.03 0.44 -2.47
CA GLN A 25 -4.50 1.67 -1.86
C GLN A 25 -3.26 2.55 -1.63
N ASP A 26 -3.12 3.61 -2.39
CA ASP A 26 -1.94 4.47 -2.32
C ASP A 26 -2.30 5.93 -2.58
N VAL A 27 -1.64 6.85 -1.92
CA VAL A 27 -1.77 8.29 -2.14
C VAL A 27 -0.39 8.92 -2.27
N ALA A 28 -0.01 9.22 -3.50
CA ALA A 28 1.23 9.92 -3.79
C ALA A 28 1.01 11.43 -3.95
N ALA A 29 1.83 12.24 -3.29
CA ALA A 29 1.87 13.68 -3.47
C ALA A 29 3.11 14.08 -4.26
N ILE A 30 2.92 14.68 -5.41
CA ILE A 30 3.99 15.15 -6.30
C ILE A 30 4.03 16.67 -6.22
N ARG A 31 5.18 17.21 -5.86
CA ARG A 31 5.42 18.64 -5.86
C ARG A 31 6.27 19.03 -7.05
N GLY A 32 5.79 19.99 -7.85
CA GLY A 32 6.53 20.56 -8.96
C GLY A 32 7.54 21.61 -8.54
N GLU A 33 8.35 22.07 -9.50
CA GLU A 33 9.46 23.00 -9.27
C GLU A 33 9.00 24.41 -8.84
N GLU A 34 7.81 24.83 -9.28
CA GLU A 34 7.25 26.15 -8.96
C GLU A 34 6.32 26.12 -7.73
N GLY A 35 6.29 24.98 -7.01
CA GLY A 35 5.50 24.79 -5.80
C GLY A 35 4.08 24.30 -6.04
N GLU A 36 3.70 24.04 -7.31
CA GLU A 36 2.50 23.30 -7.65
C GLU A 36 2.54 21.88 -7.06
N TRP A 37 1.38 21.29 -6.84
CA TRP A 37 1.27 19.95 -6.34
C TRP A 37 0.15 19.18 -7.03
N ILE A 38 0.30 17.89 -7.13
CA ILE A 38 -0.71 16.96 -7.62
C ILE A 38 -0.74 15.76 -6.69
N TYR A 39 -1.94 15.30 -6.40
CA TYR A 39 -2.18 14.03 -5.73
C TYR A 39 -2.58 12.98 -6.75
N ASP A 40 -1.87 11.87 -6.76
CA ASP A 40 -2.28 10.62 -7.42
C ASP A 40 -2.89 9.71 -6.35
N ILE A 41 -4.18 9.47 -6.47
CA ILE A 41 -4.97 8.70 -5.51
C ILE A 41 -5.35 7.39 -6.16
N THR A 42 -4.54 6.37 -5.91
CA THR A 42 -4.79 5.02 -6.40
C THR A 42 -5.73 4.28 -5.48
N THR A 43 -6.71 3.58 -6.06
CA THR A 43 -7.67 2.78 -5.32
C THR A 43 -7.48 1.31 -5.63
N GLY A 44 -7.47 0.48 -4.59
CA GLY A 44 -7.41 -0.97 -4.69
C GLY A 44 -8.63 -1.55 -5.43
N ALA A 45 -8.52 -2.79 -5.87
CA ALA A 45 -9.61 -3.44 -6.57
C ALA A 45 -10.56 -4.15 -5.59
N PHE A 46 -11.84 -3.80 -5.66
CA PHE A 46 -12.86 -4.42 -4.81
C PHE A 46 -13.03 -5.93 -5.05
N SER A 47 -12.70 -6.41 -6.25
CA SER A 47 -12.77 -7.82 -6.62
C SER A 47 -11.53 -8.64 -6.24
N ILE A 48 -10.49 -7.99 -5.70
CA ILE A 48 -9.18 -8.58 -5.38
C ILE A 48 -8.90 -8.37 -3.90
N TYR A 49 -8.35 -9.39 -3.23
CA TYR A 49 -7.92 -9.21 -1.84
C TYR A 49 -6.96 -8.02 -1.69
N PRO A 50 -7.15 -7.12 -0.71
CA PRO A 50 -8.04 -7.21 0.46
C PRO A 50 -9.48 -6.70 0.25
N HIS A 51 -9.95 -6.58 -0.99
CA HIS A 51 -11.29 -6.10 -1.33
C HIS A 51 -11.51 -4.65 -0.87
N SER A 52 -10.49 -3.82 -1.11
CA SER A 52 -10.46 -2.44 -0.69
C SER A 52 -11.38 -1.57 -1.52
N TYR A 53 -11.91 -0.55 -0.88
CA TYR A 53 -12.64 0.54 -1.52
C TYR A 53 -12.23 1.87 -0.90
N ARG A 54 -12.56 2.96 -1.57
CA ARG A 54 -12.30 4.31 -1.09
C ARG A 54 -13.60 5.12 -1.10
N ILE A 55 -13.80 5.87 -0.04
CA ILE A 55 -14.86 6.87 0.06
C ILE A 55 -14.19 8.23 -0.10
N VAL A 56 -14.70 9.00 -1.05
CA VAL A 56 -14.23 10.37 -1.32
C VAL A 56 -15.37 11.32 -1.00
N GLU A 57 -15.12 12.24 -0.08
CA GLU A 57 -16.07 13.27 0.30
C GLU A 57 -15.49 14.64 0.00
N VAL A 58 -16.25 15.45 -0.77
CA VAL A 58 -15.93 16.86 -1.00
C VAL A 58 -16.66 17.65 0.09
N THR A 59 -15.96 18.01 1.15
CA THR A 59 -16.56 18.66 2.33
C THR A 59 -16.90 20.12 2.09
N ASP A 60 -16.12 20.77 1.23
CA ASP A 60 -16.39 22.09 0.66
C ASP A 60 -15.68 22.21 -0.69
N ARG A 61 -15.74 23.34 -1.37
CA ARG A 61 -15.09 23.52 -2.67
C ARG A 61 -13.56 23.46 -2.63
N GLN A 62 -12.99 23.36 -1.44
CA GLN A 62 -11.53 23.46 -1.21
C GLN A 62 -10.97 22.28 -0.43
N ARG A 63 -11.81 21.31 -0.02
CA ARG A 63 -11.36 20.19 0.79
C ARG A 63 -11.91 18.86 0.30
N LEU A 64 -11.03 17.89 0.27
CA LEU A 64 -11.31 16.52 -0.08
C LEU A 64 -10.95 15.62 1.09
N ALA A 65 -11.92 14.88 1.62
CA ALA A 65 -11.66 13.83 2.59
C ALA A 65 -11.62 12.48 1.89
N LEU A 66 -10.60 11.68 2.21
CA LEU A 66 -10.36 10.35 1.69
C LEU A 66 -10.45 9.35 2.84
N GLY A 67 -11.47 8.51 2.85
CA GLY A 67 -11.57 7.35 3.72
C GLY A 67 -11.21 6.08 2.96
N GLY A 68 -10.45 5.18 3.58
CA GLY A 68 -10.21 3.84 3.08
C GLY A 68 -11.05 2.82 3.83
N GLY A 69 -11.44 1.73 3.15
CA GLY A 69 -12.13 0.63 3.75
C GLY A 69 -11.90 -0.68 2.99
N ARG A 70 -12.30 -1.76 3.60
CA ARG A 70 -12.30 -3.10 3.00
C ARG A 70 -13.52 -3.87 3.47
N LEU A 71 -13.87 -4.94 2.75
CA LEU A 71 -14.93 -5.85 3.20
C LEU A 71 -14.50 -6.56 4.49
N GLU A 72 -15.30 -6.42 5.52
CA GLU A 72 -15.05 -7.08 6.80
C GLU A 72 -15.84 -8.40 6.91
N PRO A 73 -15.21 -9.48 7.44
CA PRO A 73 -15.86 -10.77 7.56
C PRO A 73 -17.15 -10.75 8.41
N GLY A 74 -17.24 -9.82 9.37
CA GLY A 74 -18.38 -9.67 10.25
C GLY A 74 -19.68 -9.23 9.56
N GLU A 75 -19.55 -8.55 8.43
CA GLU A 75 -20.67 -8.01 7.65
C GLU A 75 -21.25 -9.03 6.66
N LEU A 76 -20.57 -10.14 6.48
CA LEU A 76 -20.90 -11.14 5.46
C LEU A 76 -21.46 -12.43 6.08
N GLY A 77 -22.33 -13.11 5.37
CA GLY A 77 -22.75 -14.47 5.70
C GLY A 77 -21.58 -15.46 5.62
N SER A 78 -21.85 -16.74 5.97
CA SER A 78 -20.80 -17.77 6.02
C SER A 78 -20.05 -17.95 4.70
N GLU A 79 -20.75 -17.91 3.57
CA GLU A 79 -20.15 -18.03 2.24
C GLU A 79 -19.25 -16.85 1.91
N GLY A 80 -19.67 -15.63 2.24
CA GLY A 80 -18.85 -14.44 2.03
C GLY A 80 -17.60 -14.42 2.90
N ARG A 81 -17.72 -14.85 4.17
CA ARG A 81 -16.54 -15.02 5.03
C ARG A 81 -15.56 -16.04 4.48
N GLN A 82 -16.06 -17.19 3.99
CA GLN A 82 -15.22 -18.21 3.38
C GLN A 82 -14.52 -17.67 2.13
N PHE A 83 -15.26 -16.94 1.27
CA PHE A 83 -14.69 -16.28 0.10
C PHE A 83 -13.52 -15.33 0.46
N LEU A 84 -13.67 -14.49 1.50
CA LEU A 84 -12.60 -13.61 1.93
C LEU A 84 -11.36 -14.37 2.41
N LEU A 85 -11.56 -15.46 3.15
CA LEU A 85 -10.46 -16.30 3.64
C LEU A 85 -9.73 -16.99 2.47
N ASP A 86 -10.48 -17.54 1.53
CA ASP A 86 -9.92 -18.22 0.35
C ASP A 86 -9.16 -17.22 -0.54
N SER A 87 -9.73 -16.04 -0.74
CA SER A 87 -9.09 -14.95 -1.47
C SER A 87 -7.77 -14.54 -0.83
N ARG A 88 -7.76 -14.31 0.49
CA ARG A 88 -6.54 -13.99 1.23
C ARG A 88 -5.47 -15.06 1.09
N GLN A 89 -5.86 -16.33 1.24
CA GLN A 89 -4.92 -17.45 1.11
C GLN A 89 -4.36 -17.58 -0.30
N LEU A 90 -5.19 -17.35 -1.32
CA LEU A 90 -4.76 -17.37 -2.71
C LEU A 90 -3.69 -16.30 -2.98
N TYR A 91 -3.96 -15.06 -2.57
CA TYR A 91 -3.02 -13.96 -2.78
C TYR A 91 -1.73 -14.14 -1.99
N LEU A 92 -1.82 -14.58 -0.74
CA LEU A 92 -0.66 -14.85 0.08
C LEU A 92 0.24 -15.93 -0.55
N ARG A 93 -0.33 -17.04 -1.03
CA ARG A 93 0.43 -18.07 -1.75
C ARG A 93 1.09 -17.50 -3.01
N THR A 94 0.34 -16.75 -3.80
CA THR A 94 0.86 -16.13 -5.03
C THR A 94 2.06 -15.23 -4.75
N PHE A 95 2.00 -14.43 -3.69
CA PHE A 95 3.13 -13.57 -3.31
C PHE A 95 4.29 -14.38 -2.74
N VAL A 96 4.03 -15.42 -1.93
CA VAL A 96 5.09 -16.32 -1.44
C VAL A 96 5.84 -16.95 -2.61
N GLU A 97 5.15 -17.51 -3.60
CA GLU A 97 5.80 -18.10 -4.79
C GLU A 97 6.63 -17.05 -5.55
N ARG A 98 6.05 -15.87 -5.81
CA ARG A 98 6.76 -14.78 -6.52
C ARG A 98 8.04 -14.35 -5.80
N HIS A 99 7.97 -14.19 -4.48
CA HIS A 99 9.13 -13.78 -3.69
C HIS A 99 10.11 -14.93 -3.46
N HIS A 100 9.64 -16.17 -3.39
CA HIS A 100 10.47 -17.37 -3.33
C HIS A 100 11.39 -17.46 -4.54
N ASP A 101 10.84 -17.39 -5.76
CA ASP A 101 11.62 -17.48 -7.00
C ASP A 101 12.71 -16.40 -7.03
N ARG A 102 12.35 -15.17 -6.70
CA ARG A 102 13.29 -14.04 -6.65
C ARG A 102 14.38 -14.23 -5.59
N LEU A 103 14.03 -14.71 -4.40
CA LEU A 103 14.99 -14.98 -3.33
C LEU A 103 15.92 -16.12 -3.68
N ALA A 104 15.41 -17.21 -4.26
CA ALA A 104 16.22 -18.34 -4.70
C ALA A 104 17.26 -17.91 -5.74
N GLU A 105 16.87 -17.10 -6.73
CA GLU A 105 17.78 -16.58 -7.74
C GLU A 105 18.84 -15.64 -7.17
N GLN A 106 18.47 -14.78 -6.22
CA GLN A 106 19.36 -13.72 -5.73
C GLN A 106 20.25 -14.13 -4.57
N SER A 107 19.80 -15.03 -3.71
CA SER A 107 20.55 -15.43 -2.50
C SER A 107 21.34 -16.73 -2.67
N GLY A 108 21.00 -17.57 -3.64
CA GLY A 108 21.58 -18.90 -3.79
C GLY A 108 21.21 -19.88 -2.66
N GLU A 109 20.22 -19.54 -1.84
CA GLU A 109 19.78 -20.34 -0.71
C GLU A 109 18.97 -21.56 -1.16
N SER A 110 18.84 -22.56 -0.26
CA SER A 110 18.03 -23.74 -0.52
C SER A 110 16.55 -23.37 -0.73
N GLU A 111 15.85 -24.16 -1.54
CA GLU A 111 14.43 -23.99 -1.83
C GLU A 111 13.58 -23.81 -0.56
N SER A 112 13.78 -24.66 0.44
CA SER A 112 13.03 -24.62 1.69
C SER A 112 13.26 -23.33 2.49
N ARG A 113 14.51 -22.80 2.47
CA ARG A 113 14.85 -21.55 3.14
C ARG A 113 14.30 -20.35 2.38
N SER A 114 14.49 -20.30 1.08
CA SER A 114 13.95 -19.22 0.24
C SER A 114 12.43 -19.13 0.36
N ARG A 115 11.74 -20.27 0.39
CA ARG A 115 10.28 -20.33 0.60
C ARG A 115 9.86 -19.80 1.97
N ARG A 116 10.61 -20.12 3.03
CA ARG A 116 10.32 -19.60 4.37
C ARG A 116 10.57 -18.09 4.44
N MET A 117 11.68 -17.61 3.91
CA MET A 117 11.98 -16.17 3.86
C MET A 117 10.98 -15.38 3.03
N ALA A 118 10.36 -15.98 2.01
CA ALA A 118 9.38 -15.33 1.14
C ALA A 118 8.08 -14.91 1.85
N TRP A 119 7.81 -15.44 3.04
CA TRP A 119 6.61 -15.05 3.82
C TRP A 119 6.62 -13.57 4.22
N TYR A 120 7.76 -13.04 4.62
CA TYR A 120 7.85 -11.65 5.03
C TYR A 120 7.49 -10.67 3.91
N PRO A 121 8.16 -10.67 2.74
CA PRO A 121 7.79 -9.79 1.65
C PRO A 121 6.38 -10.09 1.08
N ALA A 122 5.87 -11.31 1.20
CA ALA A 122 4.50 -11.62 0.82
C ALA A 122 3.48 -10.92 1.72
N LEU A 123 3.73 -10.88 3.03
CA LEU A 123 2.89 -10.13 3.98
C LEU A 123 2.98 -8.63 3.76
N LEU A 124 4.18 -8.09 3.46
CA LEU A 124 4.34 -6.69 3.06
C LEU A 124 3.56 -6.37 1.78
N SER A 125 3.56 -7.27 0.79
CA SER A 125 2.75 -7.10 -0.43
C SER A 125 1.26 -7.02 -0.13
N LEU A 126 0.75 -7.81 0.82
CA LEU A 126 -0.64 -7.72 1.24
C LEU A 126 -0.94 -6.39 1.95
N ALA A 127 -0.03 -5.93 2.81
CA ALA A 127 -0.15 -4.63 3.49
C ALA A 127 -0.18 -3.48 2.49
N HIS A 128 0.71 -3.51 1.49
CA HIS A 128 0.75 -2.53 0.40
C HIS A 128 -0.56 -2.49 -0.40
N LEU A 129 -1.16 -3.62 -0.73
CA LEU A 129 -2.46 -3.63 -1.38
C LEU A 129 -3.57 -2.96 -0.54
N ALA A 130 -3.42 -2.96 0.78
CA ALA A 130 -4.37 -2.39 1.73
C ALA A 130 -4.09 -0.92 2.10
N GLY A 131 -2.92 -0.37 1.74
CA GLY A 131 -2.44 0.92 2.22
C GLY A 131 -2.17 0.90 3.73
N GLU A 132 -1.59 -0.18 4.21
CA GLU A 132 -1.32 -0.44 5.64
C GLU A 132 0.18 -0.63 5.93
N GLU A 133 1.07 -0.06 5.13
CA GLU A 133 2.52 -0.27 5.24
C GLU A 133 3.14 0.35 6.49
N GLN A 134 2.38 1.09 7.28
CA GLN A 134 2.91 1.85 8.39
C GLN A 134 3.43 1.00 9.54
N GLY A 135 4.74 1.00 9.64
CA GLY A 135 5.62 0.91 10.81
C GLY A 135 5.48 -0.27 11.78
N ALA A 136 4.33 -0.56 12.26
CA ALA A 136 4.13 -1.55 13.31
C ALA A 136 4.07 -2.99 12.80
N LEU A 137 3.84 -3.18 11.53
CA LEU A 137 3.76 -4.51 10.90
C LEU A 137 5.13 -5.17 10.72
N GLN A 138 6.19 -4.37 10.60
CA GLN A 138 7.44 -4.81 10.01
C GLN A 138 8.21 -5.87 10.81
N GLU A 139 8.30 -5.77 12.11
CA GLU A 139 9.08 -6.73 12.89
C GLU A 139 8.20 -7.70 13.69
N SER A 140 6.95 -7.34 13.98
CA SER A 140 6.04 -8.15 14.78
C SER A 140 5.38 -9.29 13.99
N ILE A 141 5.29 -9.18 12.66
CA ILE A 141 4.57 -10.14 11.83
C ILE A 141 5.26 -11.50 11.78
N ALA A 142 6.59 -11.52 11.70
CA ALA A 142 7.37 -12.74 11.60
C ALA A 142 8.83 -12.51 12.04
N PRO A 143 9.09 -12.25 13.32
CA PRO A 143 10.43 -11.87 13.80
C PRO A 143 11.49 -12.93 13.46
N ASP A 144 11.13 -14.21 13.51
CA ASP A 144 12.02 -15.31 13.16
C ASP A 144 12.38 -15.31 11.67
N VAL A 145 11.40 -15.00 10.80
CA VAL A 145 11.62 -14.91 9.35
C VAL A 145 12.50 -13.71 9.03
N VAL A 146 12.25 -12.57 9.67
CA VAL A 146 13.07 -11.36 9.50
C VAL A 146 14.53 -11.60 9.95
N ALA A 147 14.72 -12.31 11.07
CA ALA A 147 16.04 -12.68 11.55
C ALA A 147 16.77 -13.59 10.53
N GLU A 148 16.06 -14.54 9.94
CA GLU A 148 16.61 -15.43 8.91
C GLU A 148 16.99 -14.65 7.65
N ILE A 149 16.13 -13.75 7.15
CA ILE A 149 16.46 -12.91 5.99
C ILE A 149 17.66 -12.01 6.31
N ARG A 150 17.75 -11.44 7.49
CA ARG A 150 18.88 -10.61 7.91
C ARG A 150 20.19 -11.37 7.90
N GLN A 151 20.17 -12.65 8.25
CA GLN A 151 21.33 -13.52 8.24
C GLN A 151 21.74 -13.98 6.84
N HIS A 152 20.79 -14.32 5.98
CA HIS A 152 21.04 -15.03 4.72
C HIS A 152 20.85 -14.16 3.47
N ALA A 153 20.05 -13.11 3.54
CA ALA A 153 19.71 -12.24 2.42
C ALA A 153 19.58 -10.77 2.86
N PRO A 154 20.60 -10.17 3.53
CA PRO A 154 20.47 -8.83 4.14
C PRO A 154 20.16 -7.73 3.12
N ALA A 155 20.67 -7.81 1.91
CA ALA A 155 20.41 -6.83 0.86
C ALA A 155 18.92 -6.85 0.42
N GLN A 156 18.31 -8.03 0.39
CA GLN A 156 16.90 -8.20 0.10
C GLN A 156 16.03 -7.64 1.23
N LEU A 157 16.42 -7.86 2.50
CA LEU A 157 15.71 -7.27 3.64
C LEU A 157 15.73 -5.73 3.58
N GLU A 158 16.88 -5.15 3.28
CA GLU A 158 17.01 -3.69 3.11
C GLU A 158 16.12 -3.18 1.97
N SER A 159 16.09 -3.90 0.85
CA SER A 159 15.22 -3.58 -0.29
C SER A 159 13.75 -3.63 0.09
N TYR A 160 13.30 -4.68 0.76
CA TYR A 160 11.91 -4.81 1.21
C TYR A 160 11.51 -3.70 2.18
N ASN A 161 12.37 -3.39 3.14
CA ASN A 161 12.12 -2.32 4.11
C ASN A 161 12.07 -0.94 3.47
N ARG A 162 12.85 -0.73 2.41
CA ARG A 162 12.88 0.54 1.68
C ARG A 162 11.65 0.76 0.81
N TRP A 163 11.20 -0.29 0.11
CA TRP A 163 10.22 -0.16 -0.98
C TRP A 163 8.82 -0.68 -0.67
N MET A 164 8.68 -1.47 0.39
CA MET A 164 7.41 -2.16 0.69
C MET A 164 6.95 -1.99 2.13
N ALA A 165 7.84 -1.61 3.03
CA ALA A 165 7.52 -1.52 4.45
C ALA A 165 7.43 -0.08 4.95
N ARG A 166 7.63 0.88 4.08
CA ARG A 166 7.60 2.30 4.36
C ARG A 166 6.63 2.99 3.43
N ASP A 167 5.68 3.65 4.04
CA ASP A 167 4.81 4.58 3.36
C ASP A 167 5.41 5.99 3.46
N ASP A 168 5.64 6.63 2.31
CA ASP A 168 6.06 8.03 2.26
C ASP A 168 4.81 8.93 2.31
N PRO A 169 4.82 10.00 3.13
CA PRO A 169 3.65 10.90 3.24
C PRO A 169 3.18 11.46 1.90
N PRO A 170 1.86 11.61 1.71
CA PRO A 170 0.76 11.48 2.68
C PRO A 170 0.40 10.03 2.99
N LEU A 171 -0.38 9.83 4.07
CA LEU A 171 -0.94 8.52 4.39
C LEU A 171 -1.91 8.04 3.31
N ASP A 172 -1.95 6.74 3.06
CA ASP A 172 -2.80 6.14 2.03
C ASP A 172 -4.29 6.19 2.36
N ASN A 173 -4.63 6.24 3.62
CA ASN A 173 -6.01 6.21 4.10
C ASN A 173 -6.25 7.26 5.17
N ASP A 174 -7.52 7.69 5.29
CA ASP A 174 -8.01 8.57 6.36
C ASP A 174 -7.28 9.92 6.41
N ILE A 175 -7.27 10.62 5.27
CA ILE A 175 -6.68 11.94 5.13
C ILE A 175 -7.67 12.98 4.61
N GLU A 176 -7.44 14.23 4.97
CA GLU A 176 -8.07 15.39 4.36
C GLU A 176 -7.01 16.20 3.59
N ILE A 177 -7.31 16.56 2.37
CA ILE A 177 -6.48 17.39 1.49
C ILE A 177 -7.13 18.76 1.34
N ASP A 178 -6.38 19.81 1.62
CA ASP A 178 -6.76 21.20 1.30
C ASP A 178 -6.33 21.50 -0.15
N LEU A 179 -7.31 21.63 -1.02
CA LEU A 179 -7.09 21.84 -2.46
C LEU A 179 -6.53 23.22 -2.80
N THR A 180 -6.58 24.17 -1.86
CA THR A 180 -6.03 25.52 -2.06
C THR A 180 -4.52 25.54 -1.77
N THR A 181 -4.12 24.88 -0.70
CA THR A 181 -2.75 24.93 -0.20
C THR A 181 -1.93 23.71 -0.56
N GLY A 182 -2.57 22.62 -1.03
CA GLY A 182 -1.92 21.34 -1.26
C GLY A 182 -1.42 20.67 0.01
N LYS A 183 -1.92 21.07 1.17
CA LYS A 183 -1.58 20.44 2.44
C LYS A 183 -2.56 19.33 2.77
N TRP A 184 -2.07 18.31 3.41
CA TRP A 184 -2.90 17.21 3.92
C TRP A 184 -2.76 17.08 5.43
N ARG A 185 -3.74 16.43 6.04
CA ARG A 185 -3.72 16.02 7.46
C ARG A 185 -4.36 14.66 7.63
N SER A 186 -3.90 13.90 8.62
CA SER A 186 -4.56 12.66 9.03
C SER A 186 -5.93 12.97 9.65
N MET A 187 -6.94 12.17 9.30
CA MET A 187 -8.22 12.15 9.97
C MET A 187 -8.28 11.11 11.10
N ARG A 188 -7.27 10.25 11.21
CA ARG A 188 -7.16 9.33 12.35
C ARG A 188 -6.97 10.15 13.62
N ALA A 189 -7.80 9.87 14.63
CA ALA A 189 -7.61 10.45 15.95
C ALA A 189 -6.18 10.10 16.41
N SER A 190 -5.43 11.11 16.83
CA SER A 190 -4.15 10.89 17.51
C SER A 190 -4.46 9.98 18.69
N SER A 191 -4.00 8.74 18.65
CA SER A 191 -4.12 7.85 19.82
C SER A 191 -3.43 8.55 21.01
N PRO A 192 -4.11 8.64 22.16
CA PRO A 192 -3.57 9.30 23.33
C PRO A 192 -2.31 8.62 23.84
#